data_0111b86116d210a0b8d4075744b1d306
#
_entry.id   0111b86116d210a0b8d4075744b1d306
#
_cell.length_a   1.000
_cell.length_b   1.000
_cell.length_c   1.000
_cell.angle_alpha   90.00
_cell.angle_beta   90.00
_cell.angle_gamma   90.00
#
_symmetry.space_group_name_H-M   'P 1'
#
loop_
_entity.id
_entity.type
_entity.pdbx_description
1 polymer ?
#
loop_
_entity_poly.entity_id
_entity_poly.type
_entity_poly.pdbx_seq_one_letter_code
_entity_poly.pdbx_strand_id
1 'polypeptide(L)'
;DGVGLLHYDIAMGKAWGAVAMGTASRTQGEGLEQRPSVVAALAAASGGRFMPIPGGVLIRDANNALIGAVGVSGELSDNDEICAVAGIAAAGFVADAGQAT
;
A
#
# COMPACT_ATOMS: atom_id res chain seq x y z
N ASP A 1 12.17 19.50 -0.40
CA ASP A 1 12.86 19.19 -1.65
C ASP A 1 12.04 18.23 -2.51
N GLY A 2 12.52 17.99 -3.74
CA GLY A 2 11.80 17.13 -4.68
C GLY A 2 11.68 15.69 -4.21
N VAL A 3 12.66 15.20 -3.47
CA VAL A 3 12.66 13.84 -2.95
C VAL A 3 11.57 13.67 -1.90
N GLY A 4 11.38 14.65 -1.02
CA GLY A 4 10.33 14.62 -0.02
C GLY A 4 8.95 14.59 -0.65
N LEU A 5 8.73 15.38 -1.70
CA LEU A 5 7.45 15.39 -2.41
C LEU A 5 7.18 14.08 -3.12
N LEU A 6 8.23 13.50 -3.73
CA LEU A 6 8.08 12.20 -4.41
C LEU A 6 7.71 11.10 -3.41
N HIS A 7 8.35 11.06 -2.27
CA HIS A 7 8.02 10.08 -1.22
C HIS A 7 6.58 10.24 -0.73
N TYR A 8 6.12 11.48 -0.60
CA TYR A 8 4.74 11.74 -0.23
C TYR A 8 3.77 11.13 -1.25
N ASP A 9 4.00 11.41 -2.53
CA ASP A 9 3.13 10.90 -3.59
C ASP A 9 3.14 9.37 -3.67
N ILE A 10 4.29 8.76 -3.48
CA ILE A 10 4.42 7.30 -3.46
C ILE A 10 3.65 6.72 -2.26
N ALA A 11 3.83 7.29 -1.09
CA ALA A 11 3.12 6.83 0.12
C ALA A 11 1.61 6.96 -0.04
N MET A 12 1.16 8.10 -0.56
CA MET A 12 -0.27 8.30 -0.83
C MET A 12 -0.79 7.30 -1.84
N GLY A 13 -0.03 7.02 -2.88
CA GLY A 13 -0.41 6.04 -3.89
C GLY A 13 -0.54 4.63 -3.32
N LYS A 14 0.37 4.25 -2.43
CA LYS A 14 0.30 2.95 -1.76
C LYS A 14 -0.96 2.82 -0.92
N ALA A 15 -1.27 3.84 -0.12
CA ALA A 15 -2.47 3.85 0.71
C ALA A 15 -3.74 3.92 -0.14
N TRP A 16 -3.76 4.80 -1.13
CA TRP A 16 -4.90 4.97 -2.02
C TRP A 16 -5.25 3.67 -2.74
N GLY A 17 -4.24 3.02 -3.32
CA GLY A 17 -4.46 1.77 -4.04
C GLY A 17 -4.91 0.64 -3.13
N ALA A 18 -4.39 0.58 -1.92
CA ALA A 18 -4.80 -0.43 -0.96
C ALA A 18 -6.29 -0.31 -0.64
N VAL A 19 -6.77 0.90 -0.36
CA VAL A 19 -8.20 1.13 -0.09
C VAL A 19 -9.04 0.89 -1.34
N ALA A 20 -8.60 1.44 -2.47
CA ALA A 20 -9.36 1.36 -3.72
C ALA A 20 -9.57 -0.08 -4.19
N MET A 21 -8.55 -0.92 -4.02
CA MET A 21 -8.58 -2.31 -4.46
C MET A 21 -9.00 -3.27 -3.35
N GLY A 22 -9.02 -2.82 -2.10
CA GLY A 22 -9.34 -3.66 -0.96
C GLY A 22 -8.27 -4.69 -0.61
N THR A 23 -7.04 -4.48 -1.08
CA THR A 23 -5.90 -5.39 -0.83
C THR A 23 -4.65 -4.58 -0.57
N ALA A 24 -3.75 -5.13 0.23
CA ALA A 24 -2.45 -4.49 0.47
C ALA A 24 -1.66 -4.33 -0.83
N SER A 25 -0.82 -3.30 -0.90
CA SER A 25 -0.07 -3.01 -2.13
C SER A 25 0.91 -4.11 -2.51
N ARG A 26 1.45 -4.86 -1.54
CA ARG A 26 2.26 -6.04 -1.80
C ARG A 26 1.48 -7.08 -2.61
N THR A 27 0.27 -7.38 -2.19
CA THR A 27 -0.59 -8.37 -2.85
C THR A 27 -0.88 -7.96 -4.29
N GLN A 28 -1.14 -6.68 -4.51
CA GLN A 28 -1.38 -6.16 -5.85
C GLN A 28 -0.16 -6.37 -6.75
N GLY A 29 1.03 -6.02 -6.24
CA GLY A 29 2.27 -6.17 -6.99
C GLY A 29 2.55 -7.62 -7.36
N GLU A 30 2.38 -8.52 -6.42
CA GLU A 30 2.59 -9.95 -6.66
C GLU A 30 1.61 -10.50 -7.70
N GLY A 31 0.36 -10.06 -7.64
CA GLY A 31 -0.66 -10.49 -8.57
C GLY A 31 -0.48 -9.94 -9.98
N LEU A 32 0.23 -8.83 -10.14
CA LEU A 32 0.39 -8.14 -11.41
C LEU A 32 1.80 -8.24 -11.98
N GLU A 33 2.66 -9.03 -11.36
CA GLU A 33 4.08 -9.16 -11.70
C GLU A 33 4.30 -9.51 -13.17
N GLN A 34 3.44 -10.36 -13.73
CA GLN A 34 3.52 -10.81 -15.12
C GLN A 34 2.60 -10.02 -16.06
N ARG A 35 2.07 -8.89 -15.59
CA ARG A 35 1.06 -8.12 -16.33
C ARG A 35 1.39 -6.63 -16.38
N PRO A 36 2.52 -6.26 -16.99
CA PRO A 36 2.94 -4.84 -17.01
C PRO A 36 1.95 -3.93 -17.74
N SER A 37 1.24 -4.43 -18.74
CA SER A 37 0.25 -3.61 -19.44
C SER A 37 -0.95 -3.29 -18.55
N VAL A 38 -1.33 -4.21 -17.68
CA VAL A 38 -2.42 -3.97 -16.71
C VAL A 38 -1.98 -2.93 -15.68
N VAL A 39 -0.73 -3.03 -15.19
CA VAL A 39 -0.18 -2.04 -14.26
C VAL A 39 -0.19 -0.64 -14.90
N ALA A 40 0.24 -0.53 -16.15
CA ALA A 40 0.25 0.75 -16.85
C ALA A 40 -1.16 1.30 -17.02
N ALA A 41 -2.14 0.45 -17.35
CA ALA A 41 -3.52 0.87 -17.51
C ALA A 41 -4.11 1.37 -16.17
N LEU A 42 -3.85 0.67 -15.08
CA LEU A 42 -4.32 1.08 -13.77
C LEU A 42 -3.64 2.36 -13.29
N ALA A 43 -2.36 2.52 -13.60
CA ALA A 43 -1.64 3.75 -13.29
C ALA A 43 -2.28 4.93 -14.02
N ALA A 44 -2.58 4.78 -15.31
CA ALA A 44 -3.22 5.82 -16.09
C ALA A 44 -4.64 6.11 -15.58
N ALA A 45 -5.42 5.07 -15.35
CA ALA A 45 -6.82 5.22 -14.90
C ALA A 45 -6.91 5.89 -13.54
N SER A 46 -5.93 5.67 -12.68
CA SER A 46 -5.89 6.24 -11.33
C SER A 46 -5.27 7.63 -11.26
N GLY A 47 -4.88 8.20 -12.41
CA GLY A 47 -4.18 9.47 -12.43
C GLY A 47 -2.78 9.41 -11.84
N GLY A 48 -2.13 8.27 -11.98
CA GLY A 48 -0.78 8.04 -11.48
C GLY A 48 -0.73 7.60 -10.02
N ARG A 49 -1.88 7.37 -9.38
CA ARG A 49 -1.89 7.02 -7.94
C ARG A 49 -1.63 5.55 -7.66
N PHE A 50 -1.87 4.68 -8.62
CA PHE A 50 -1.68 3.24 -8.41
C PHE A 50 -0.19 2.92 -8.20
N MET A 51 0.13 2.34 -7.05
CA MET A 51 1.51 2.09 -6.63
C MET A 51 1.60 0.70 -5.99
N PRO A 52 1.66 -0.38 -6.80
CA PRO A 52 1.57 -1.75 -6.30
C PRO A 52 2.91 -2.30 -5.80
N ILE A 53 3.52 -1.61 -4.86
CA ILE A 53 4.76 -2.04 -4.19
C ILE A 53 4.53 -2.03 -2.68
N PRO A 54 5.23 -2.86 -1.91
CA PRO A 54 4.99 -2.95 -0.46
C PRO A 54 5.08 -1.62 0.26
N GLY A 55 4.28 -1.45 1.27
CA GLY A 55 4.21 -0.22 2.07
C GLY A 55 2.80 0.33 2.23
N GLY A 56 1.83 -0.16 1.45
CA GLY A 56 0.42 0.14 1.63
C GLY A 56 -0.24 -1.00 2.38
N VAL A 57 -0.63 -0.75 3.63
CA VAL A 57 -1.14 -1.78 4.54
C VAL A 57 -2.55 -1.40 4.96
N LEU A 58 -3.47 -2.34 4.86
CA LEU A 58 -4.85 -2.11 5.26
C LEU A 58 -4.98 -2.07 6.78
N ILE A 59 -5.88 -1.23 7.24
CA ILE A 59 -6.24 -1.14 8.65
C ILE A 59 -7.60 -1.80 8.82
N ARG A 60 -7.65 -2.81 9.70
CA ARG A 60 -8.91 -3.47 10.03
C ARG A 60 -9.20 -3.31 11.51
N ASP A 61 -10.48 -3.29 11.86
CA ASP A 61 -10.88 -3.24 13.25
C ASP A 61 -10.94 -4.66 13.87
N ALA A 62 -11.35 -4.75 15.13
CA ALA A 62 -11.43 -6.02 15.83
C ALA A 62 -12.42 -7.00 15.17
N ASN A 63 -13.37 -6.51 14.40
CA ASN A 63 -14.35 -7.32 13.68
C ASN A 63 -13.93 -7.61 12.24
N ASN A 64 -12.66 -7.32 11.90
CA ASN A 64 -12.08 -7.53 10.58
C ASN A 64 -12.70 -6.62 9.50
N ALA A 65 -13.34 -5.54 9.88
CA ALA A 65 -13.85 -4.58 8.91
C ALA A 65 -12.72 -3.69 8.40
N LEU A 66 -12.71 -3.42 7.10
CA LEU A 66 -11.74 -2.51 6.50
C LEU A 66 -12.11 -1.07 6.85
N ILE A 67 -11.24 -0.36 7.55
CA ILE A 67 -11.50 1.02 7.96
C ILE A 67 -10.56 2.04 7.33
N GLY A 68 -9.51 1.60 6.67
CA GLY A 68 -8.58 2.52 6.01
C GLY A 68 -7.29 1.84 5.61
N ALA A 69 -6.28 2.64 5.33
CA ALA A 69 -4.95 2.14 5.00
C ALA A 69 -3.88 3.15 5.38
N VAL A 70 -2.68 2.63 5.61
CA VAL A 70 -1.48 3.43 5.84
C VAL A 70 -0.54 3.20 4.67
N GLY A 71 0.06 4.26 4.15
CA GLY A 71 1.10 4.17 3.14
C GLY A 71 2.40 4.75 3.68
N VAL A 72 3.48 4.02 3.52
CA VAL A 72 4.82 4.45 3.92
C VAL A 72 5.75 4.36 2.74
N SER A 73 6.54 5.40 2.53
CA SER A 73 7.59 5.46 1.52
C SER A 73 8.80 6.17 2.10
N GLY A 74 9.91 5.50 2.22
CA GLY A 74 11.11 6.10 2.78
C GLY A 74 12.39 5.46 2.28
N GLU A 75 12.46 4.15 2.31
CA GLU A 75 13.67 3.41 1.95
C GLU A 75 13.33 2.22 1.06
N LEU A 76 13.63 1.02 1.54
CA LEU A 76 13.25 -0.20 0.85
C LEU A 76 11.80 -0.52 1.13
N SER A 77 11.07 -0.97 0.12
CA SER A 77 9.63 -1.21 0.21
C SER A 77 9.25 -2.20 1.32
N ASP A 78 10.07 -3.23 1.54
CA ASP A 78 9.79 -4.20 2.60
C ASP A 78 9.91 -3.55 3.98
N ASN A 79 10.89 -2.66 4.17
CA ASN A 79 11.04 -1.91 5.42
C ASN A 79 9.90 -0.93 5.61
N ASP A 80 9.43 -0.31 4.53
CA ASP A 80 8.28 0.58 4.56
C ASP A 80 7.05 -0.16 5.06
N GLU A 81 6.85 -1.38 4.59
CA GLU A 81 5.72 -2.22 5.03
C GLU A 81 5.83 -2.57 6.51
N ILE A 82 7.03 -2.91 6.98
CA ILE A 82 7.25 -3.21 8.40
C ILE A 82 6.88 -2.01 9.27
N CYS A 83 7.26 -0.82 8.84
CA CYS A 83 6.91 0.42 9.55
C CYS A 83 5.40 0.64 9.60
N ALA A 84 4.71 0.41 8.48
CA ALA A 84 3.26 0.57 8.41
C ALA A 84 2.56 -0.41 9.36
N VAL A 85 2.96 -1.68 9.34
CA VAL A 85 2.40 -2.71 10.20
C VAL A 85 2.61 -2.35 11.67
N ALA A 86 3.81 -1.93 12.04
CA ALA A 86 4.12 -1.56 13.41
C ALA A 86 3.28 -0.37 13.88
N GLY A 87 3.09 0.63 13.02
CA GLY A 87 2.29 1.79 13.37
C GLY A 87 0.82 1.46 13.58
N ILE A 88 0.26 0.61 12.73
CA ILE A 88 -1.13 0.19 12.85
C ILE A 88 -1.34 -0.61 14.15
N ALA A 89 -0.44 -1.55 14.43
CA ALA A 89 -0.51 -2.36 15.65
C ALA A 89 -0.36 -1.49 16.89
N ALA A 90 0.55 -0.53 16.88
CA ALA A 90 0.75 0.39 18.01
C ALA A 90 -0.49 1.24 18.28
N ALA A 91 -1.27 1.54 17.26
CA ALA A 91 -2.52 2.29 17.41
C ALA A 91 -3.69 1.43 17.88
N GLY A 92 -3.49 0.12 18.04
CA GLY A 92 -4.54 -0.78 18.54
C GLY A 92 -5.41 -1.40 17.46
N PHE A 93 -5.02 -1.28 16.20
CA PHE A 93 -5.76 -1.85 15.08
C PHE A 93 -5.05 -3.08 14.52
N VAL A 94 -5.73 -3.77 13.62
CA VAL A 94 -5.18 -4.95 12.96
C VAL A 94 -4.61 -4.54 11.60
N ALA A 95 -3.34 -4.87 11.38
CA ALA A 95 -2.66 -4.61 10.12
C ALA A 95 -2.89 -5.79 9.16
N ASP A 96 -3.26 -5.46 7.91
CA ASP A 96 -3.41 -6.46 6.85
C ASP A 96 -2.46 -6.07 5.72
N ALA A 97 -1.30 -6.71 5.70
CA ALA A 97 -0.27 -6.50 4.69
C ALA A 97 -0.40 -7.49 3.53
N GLY A 98 -1.45 -8.30 3.53
CA GLY A 98 -1.65 -9.29 2.48
C GLY A 98 -0.58 -10.37 2.48
N GLN A 99 -0.08 -10.74 3.63
CA GLN A 99 0.96 -11.75 3.75
C GLN A 99 0.51 -13.05 3.13
N ALA A 100 1.28 -13.54 2.18
CA ALA A 100 1.11 -14.89 1.69
C ALA A 100 1.50 -15.82 2.82
N THR A 101 0.66 -16.73 3.13
CA THR A 101 0.97 -17.73 4.14
C THR A 101 1.95 -18.76 3.60
#